data_a50d7ca0407b708a3ef9cb2247afec24
#
_entry.id   a50d7ca0407b708a3ef9cb2247afec24
#
_cell.length_a   1.000
_cell.length_b   1.000
_cell.length_c   1.000
_cell.angle_alpha   90.00
_cell.angle_beta   90.00
_cell.angle_gamma   90.00
#
_symmetry.space_group_name_H-M   'P 1'
#
loop_
_entity.id
_entity.type
_entity.pdbx_description
1 polymer ?
#
loop_
_entity_poly.entity_id
_entity_poly.type
_entity_poly.pdbx_seq_one_letter_code
_entity_poly.pdbx_strand_id
1 'polypeptide(L)'
;MDKIAEIGEKCTLCGACVDQCNVGAITIQRKKFEDVDLSMYQDVWIVAEIKNESVRNVSYELLGKARELANELNQKTCVILLGDNVKRFSQEFSVRGADKIYIAEHKALKDYYTKTYSSVITGIISKFNPNIVLYPATISGRDLAPRIAATLKLGLTADCTGLSIHDGLLLQTRPAFGGNIMADIICPISRPQMATVRPNVMEMASIKDNGKAEIIEIPVNVDLQALKIKTKEIINAPAVECGVPVCEADVIVSGGRGVGSKENFKMLEDLANILKGAVGASRAAVDLGWIPKSQQVGQSGTTVSPKIYIACGISGTIQHLVGMKSSDIIIAINKDPKAPIFEVANYGIVGDLCEVVPILTEALKTKLSET
;
A
#
# COMPACT_ATOMS: atom_id res chain seq x y z
N MET A 1 -43.21 3.88 36.39
CA MET A 1 -43.00 3.28 35.06
C MET A 1 -41.57 2.78 35.00
N ASP A 2 -41.42 1.49 35.12
CA ASP A 2 -40.09 0.86 35.01
C ASP A 2 -39.58 1.02 33.58
N LYS A 3 -38.47 1.74 33.42
CA LYS A 3 -37.84 1.91 32.12
C LYS A 3 -37.02 0.65 31.84
N ILE A 4 -37.57 -0.26 31.05
CA ILE A 4 -36.88 -1.43 30.56
C ILE A 4 -36.14 -1.01 29.29
N ALA A 5 -34.82 -1.37 29.20
CA ALA A 5 -34.05 -1.15 28.00
C ALA A 5 -34.47 -2.15 26.91
N GLU A 6 -34.87 -1.67 25.76
CA GLU A 6 -35.25 -2.49 24.62
C GLU A 6 -34.20 -2.41 23.53
N ILE A 7 -33.72 -3.56 23.06
CA ILE A 7 -32.70 -3.67 22.01
C ILE A 7 -33.43 -3.93 20.69
N GLY A 8 -33.52 -2.90 19.85
CA GLY A 8 -34.23 -2.97 18.57
C GLY A 8 -33.37 -3.55 17.43
N GLU A 9 -33.99 -3.73 16.27
CA GLU A 9 -33.38 -4.33 15.05
C GLU A 9 -32.17 -3.57 14.49
N LYS A 10 -31.96 -2.31 14.91
CA LYS A 10 -30.78 -1.52 14.50
C LYS A 10 -29.53 -1.82 15.32
N CYS A 11 -29.56 -2.80 16.20
CA CYS A 11 -28.41 -3.20 17.00
C CYS A 11 -27.29 -3.75 16.13
N THR A 12 -26.12 -3.13 16.22
CA THR A 12 -24.91 -3.55 15.48
C THR A 12 -24.07 -4.58 16.23
N LEU A 13 -24.52 -5.06 17.38
CA LEU A 13 -23.80 -5.99 18.27
C LEU A 13 -22.40 -5.47 18.69
N CYS A 14 -22.18 -4.15 18.75
CA CYS A 14 -20.89 -3.54 19.06
C CYS A 14 -20.41 -3.79 20.51
N GLY A 15 -21.30 -4.17 21.43
CA GLY A 15 -20.95 -4.47 22.82
C GLY A 15 -20.98 -3.27 23.78
N ALA A 16 -21.03 -2.04 23.30
CA ALA A 16 -20.96 -0.84 24.14
C ALA A 16 -22.01 -0.81 25.30
N CYS A 17 -23.20 -1.32 25.06
CA CYS A 17 -24.24 -1.41 26.10
C CYS A 17 -23.92 -2.46 27.18
N VAL A 18 -23.14 -3.50 26.85
CA VAL A 18 -22.71 -4.53 27.82
C VAL A 18 -21.68 -3.92 28.78
N ASP A 19 -20.69 -3.20 28.22
CA ASP A 19 -19.61 -2.57 28.99
C ASP A 19 -20.14 -1.45 29.91
N GLN A 20 -21.25 -0.82 29.52
CA GLN A 20 -21.91 0.25 30.31
C GLN A 20 -22.95 -0.26 31.30
N CYS A 21 -23.26 -1.56 31.31
CA CYS A 21 -24.27 -2.13 32.19
C CYS A 21 -23.67 -2.51 33.56
N ASN A 22 -23.73 -1.60 34.51
CA ASN A 22 -23.16 -1.77 35.85
C ASN A 22 -23.76 -2.96 36.66
N VAL A 23 -24.92 -3.49 36.25
CA VAL A 23 -25.61 -4.63 36.90
C VAL A 23 -25.50 -5.92 36.11
N GLY A 24 -24.75 -5.95 35.01
CA GLY A 24 -24.54 -7.15 34.19
C GLY A 24 -25.82 -7.73 33.54
N ALA A 25 -26.87 -6.91 33.38
CA ALA A 25 -28.17 -7.36 32.86
C ALA A 25 -28.21 -7.55 31.34
N ILE A 26 -27.18 -7.10 30.62
CA ILE A 26 -27.09 -7.20 29.17
C ILE A 26 -25.98 -8.18 28.80
N THR A 27 -26.36 -9.23 28.07
CA THR A 27 -25.41 -10.21 27.53
C THR A 27 -25.53 -10.28 26.02
N ILE A 28 -24.41 -10.47 25.32
CA ILE A 28 -24.39 -10.73 23.89
C ILE A 28 -24.05 -12.19 23.67
N GLN A 29 -24.99 -12.94 23.12
CA GLN A 29 -24.70 -14.26 22.58
C GLN A 29 -24.03 -14.10 21.21
N ARG A 30 -22.71 -14.13 21.16
CA ARG A 30 -21.99 -14.25 19.90
C ARG A 30 -21.98 -15.72 19.51
N LYS A 31 -22.29 -16.04 18.23
CA LYS A 31 -22.04 -17.40 17.72
C LYS A 31 -20.59 -17.73 18.02
N LYS A 32 -20.37 -18.84 18.72
CA LYS A 32 -19.01 -19.37 18.90
C LYS A 32 -18.46 -19.73 17.52
N PHE A 33 -17.22 -19.37 17.27
CA PHE A 33 -16.54 -19.51 15.99
C PHE A 33 -16.10 -20.96 15.68
N GLU A 34 -16.51 -21.93 16.52
CA GLU A 34 -16.03 -23.31 16.51
C GLU A 34 -16.57 -24.16 15.35
N ASP A 35 -17.56 -23.67 14.58
CA ASP A 35 -18.26 -24.49 13.60
C ASP A 35 -18.01 -24.14 12.11
N VAL A 36 -16.98 -23.33 11.82
CA VAL A 36 -16.64 -23.04 10.40
C VAL A 36 -15.52 -23.97 9.97
N ASP A 37 -15.81 -24.93 9.10
CA ASP A 37 -14.77 -25.74 8.45
C ASP A 37 -13.93 -24.88 7.51
N LEU A 38 -12.72 -24.56 7.94
CA LEU A 38 -11.75 -23.76 7.21
C LEU A 38 -10.76 -24.61 6.41
N SER A 39 -10.86 -25.94 6.46
CA SER A 39 -9.91 -26.87 5.84
C SER A 39 -9.88 -26.78 4.32
N MET A 40 -11.01 -26.35 3.72
CA MET A 40 -11.12 -26.15 2.27
C MET A 40 -10.40 -24.88 1.76
N TYR A 41 -10.02 -23.96 2.66
CA TYR A 41 -9.36 -22.71 2.28
C TYR A 41 -7.84 -22.86 2.42
N GLN A 42 -7.15 -22.80 1.29
CA GLN A 42 -5.71 -23.03 1.24
C GLN A 42 -5.04 -22.00 0.34
N ASP A 43 -3.74 -21.89 0.48
CA ASP A 43 -2.84 -21.06 -0.30
C ASP A 43 -2.90 -19.56 0.07
N VAL A 44 -1.75 -18.93 -0.05
CA VAL A 44 -1.56 -17.48 0.17
C VAL A 44 -1.41 -16.82 -1.19
N TRP A 45 -2.32 -15.92 -1.49
CA TRP A 45 -2.43 -15.30 -2.80
C TRP A 45 -2.06 -13.83 -2.77
N ILE A 46 -1.50 -13.36 -3.87
CA ILE A 46 -1.31 -11.93 -4.14
C ILE A 46 -2.07 -11.55 -5.41
N VAL A 47 -2.58 -10.33 -5.44
CA VAL A 47 -3.06 -9.69 -6.66
C VAL A 47 -1.96 -8.77 -7.19
N ALA A 48 -1.37 -9.15 -8.32
CA ALA A 48 -0.31 -8.36 -8.92
C ALA A 48 -0.87 -7.10 -9.60
N GLU A 49 -0.17 -5.99 -9.45
CA GLU A 49 -0.50 -4.74 -10.13
C GLU A 49 0.43 -4.51 -11.31
N ILE A 50 -0.19 -4.34 -12.48
CA ILE A 50 0.49 -4.04 -13.74
C ILE A 50 0.07 -2.62 -14.16
N LYS A 51 1.03 -1.78 -14.45
CA LYS A 51 0.81 -0.40 -14.90
C LYS A 51 1.84 -0.02 -15.94
N ASN A 52 1.42 0.69 -16.98
CA ASN A 52 2.31 1.12 -18.07
C ASN A 52 3.15 -0.05 -18.61
N GLU A 53 2.51 -1.19 -18.86
CA GLU A 53 3.15 -2.40 -19.40
C GLU A 53 4.30 -2.98 -18.55
N SER A 54 4.34 -2.68 -17.27
CA SER A 54 5.31 -3.22 -16.32
C SER A 54 4.64 -3.65 -15.01
N VAL A 55 5.24 -4.62 -14.34
CA VAL A 55 4.83 -5.04 -13.00
C VAL A 55 5.34 -4.02 -11.98
N ARG A 56 4.46 -3.58 -11.06
CA ARG A 56 4.85 -2.68 -9.97
C ARG A 56 5.67 -3.44 -8.92
N ASN A 57 6.71 -2.80 -8.38
CA ASN A 57 7.59 -3.38 -7.36
C ASN A 57 6.84 -3.96 -6.16
N VAL A 58 5.79 -3.28 -5.71
CA VAL A 58 4.93 -3.75 -4.61
C VAL A 58 4.38 -5.17 -4.85
N SER A 59 4.19 -5.59 -6.09
CA SER A 59 3.76 -6.96 -6.41
C SER A 59 4.84 -8.00 -6.06
N TYR A 60 6.11 -7.65 -6.21
CA TYR A 60 7.22 -8.51 -5.82
C TYR A 60 7.46 -8.50 -4.31
N GLU A 61 7.20 -7.37 -3.64
CA GLU A 61 7.18 -7.27 -2.18
C GLU A 61 6.09 -8.18 -1.59
N LEU A 62 4.87 -8.09 -2.12
CA LEU A 62 3.76 -8.96 -1.73
C LEU A 62 4.09 -10.43 -1.94
N LEU A 63 4.75 -10.78 -3.06
CA LEU A 63 5.16 -12.16 -3.32
C LEU A 63 6.19 -12.65 -2.29
N GLY A 64 7.17 -11.81 -1.92
CA GLY A 64 8.14 -12.12 -0.88
C GLY A 64 7.46 -12.46 0.44
N LYS A 65 6.55 -11.57 0.88
CA LYS A 65 5.81 -11.76 2.13
C LYS A 65 4.82 -12.92 2.07
N ALA A 66 4.11 -13.10 0.96
CA ALA A 66 3.20 -14.23 0.77
C ALA A 66 3.93 -15.58 0.88
N ARG A 67 5.18 -15.67 0.40
CA ARG A 67 6.00 -16.88 0.54
C ARG A 67 6.38 -17.18 1.99
N GLU A 68 6.76 -16.17 2.77
CA GLU A 68 7.02 -16.33 4.20
C GLU A 68 5.79 -16.90 4.90
N LEU A 69 4.63 -16.26 4.72
CA LEU A 69 3.37 -16.69 5.32
C LEU A 69 2.94 -18.09 4.85
N ALA A 70 3.11 -18.39 3.55
CA ALA A 70 2.78 -19.70 2.99
C ALA A 70 3.67 -20.81 3.56
N ASN A 71 4.96 -20.55 3.74
CA ASN A 71 5.89 -21.49 4.36
C ASN A 71 5.50 -21.79 5.81
N GLU A 72 5.14 -20.79 6.60
CA GLU A 72 4.68 -20.98 7.98
C GLU A 72 3.39 -21.82 8.06
N LEU A 73 2.50 -21.67 7.07
CA LEU A 73 1.24 -22.40 6.97
C LEU A 73 1.34 -23.75 6.26
N ASN A 74 2.51 -24.12 5.71
CA ASN A 74 2.68 -25.26 4.79
C ASN A 74 1.71 -25.21 3.59
N GLN A 75 1.52 -24.03 3.00
CA GLN A 75 0.65 -23.75 1.87
C GLN A 75 1.45 -23.23 0.68
N LYS A 76 0.81 -23.12 -0.48
CA LYS A 76 1.43 -22.60 -1.71
C LYS A 76 1.27 -21.09 -1.83
N THR A 77 2.21 -20.48 -2.53
CA THR A 77 2.16 -19.06 -2.89
C THR A 77 1.62 -18.91 -4.29
N CYS A 78 0.53 -18.16 -4.43
CA CYS A 78 -0.16 -17.99 -5.70
C CYS A 78 -0.23 -16.53 -6.12
N VAL A 79 -0.20 -16.29 -7.42
CA VAL A 79 -0.28 -14.95 -8.01
C VAL A 79 -1.48 -14.85 -8.92
N ILE A 80 -2.25 -13.79 -8.82
CA ILE A 80 -3.30 -13.44 -9.79
C ILE A 80 -2.76 -12.35 -10.72
N LEU A 81 -2.72 -12.64 -12.01
CA LEU A 81 -2.39 -11.71 -13.08
C LEU A 81 -3.65 -11.37 -13.87
N LEU A 82 -4.05 -10.09 -13.88
CA LEU A 82 -5.18 -9.60 -14.66
C LEU A 82 -4.75 -8.49 -15.61
N GLY A 83 -5.23 -8.54 -16.85
CA GLY A 83 -4.96 -7.47 -17.81
C GLY A 83 -5.11 -7.92 -19.25
N ASP A 84 -4.56 -7.10 -20.15
CA ASP A 84 -4.37 -7.43 -21.57
C ASP A 84 -2.89 -7.77 -21.78
N ASN A 85 -2.60 -8.91 -22.42
CA ASN A 85 -1.24 -9.40 -22.67
C ASN A 85 -0.36 -9.51 -21.39
N VAL A 86 -0.91 -10.03 -20.29
CA VAL A 86 -0.24 -10.15 -19.00
C VAL A 86 0.52 -11.46 -18.81
N LYS A 87 0.25 -12.47 -19.62
CA LYS A 87 0.92 -13.76 -19.58
C LYS A 87 2.45 -13.66 -19.71
N ARG A 88 2.93 -12.64 -20.40
CA ARG A 88 4.37 -12.34 -20.56
C ARG A 88 5.11 -12.13 -19.24
N PHE A 89 4.41 -11.71 -18.18
CA PHE A 89 4.99 -11.46 -16.87
C PHE A 89 5.04 -12.72 -15.98
N SER A 90 4.45 -13.84 -16.41
CA SER A 90 4.39 -15.06 -15.60
C SER A 90 5.78 -15.59 -15.22
N GLN A 91 6.75 -15.48 -16.13
CA GLN A 91 8.12 -15.91 -15.85
C GLN A 91 8.78 -15.10 -14.72
N GLU A 92 8.51 -13.81 -14.63
CA GLU A 92 9.05 -12.94 -13.60
C GLU A 92 8.60 -13.36 -12.18
N PHE A 93 7.34 -13.78 -12.04
CA PHE A 93 6.82 -14.30 -10.78
C PHE A 93 7.28 -15.73 -10.52
N SER A 94 7.41 -16.54 -11.56
CA SER A 94 7.88 -17.91 -11.46
C SER A 94 9.30 -17.97 -10.88
N VAL A 95 10.25 -17.21 -11.43
CA VAL A 95 11.64 -17.17 -10.94
C VAL A 95 11.77 -16.54 -9.55
N ARG A 96 10.78 -15.79 -9.10
CA ARG A 96 10.70 -15.24 -7.74
C ARG A 96 9.97 -16.15 -6.75
N GLY A 97 9.55 -17.34 -7.21
CA GLY A 97 9.04 -18.42 -6.38
C GLY A 97 7.55 -18.41 -6.14
N ALA A 98 6.77 -17.95 -7.09
CA ALA A 98 5.36 -18.31 -7.16
C ALA A 98 5.23 -19.81 -7.46
N ASP A 99 4.33 -20.51 -6.75
CA ASP A 99 4.02 -21.92 -7.00
C ASP A 99 2.93 -22.06 -8.08
N LYS A 100 1.94 -21.14 -8.08
CA LYS A 100 0.86 -21.11 -9.06
C LYS A 100 0.62 -19.68 -9.54
N ILE A 101 0.25 -19.54 -10.81
CA ILE A 101 -0.10 -18.25 -11.41
C ILE A 101 -1.44 -18.37 -12.13
N TYR A 102 -2.45 -17.68 -11.62
CA TYR A 102 -3.77 -17.58 -12.24
C TYR A 102 -3.78 -16.40 -13.20
N ILE A 103 -3.95 -16.67 -14.48
CA ILE A 103 -3.92 -15.67 -15.54
C ILE A 103 -5.31 -15.42 -16.06
N ALA A 104 -5.82 -14.22 -15.89
CA ALA A 104 -7.05 -13.73 -16.46
C ALA A 104 -6.71 -12.66 -17.52
N GLU A 105 -6.53 -13.10 -18.76
CA GLU A 105 -6.13 -12.23 -19.88
C GLU A 105 -7.31 -11.95 -20.79
N HIS A 106 -7.64 -10.67 -20.98
CA HIS A 106 -8.70 -10.25 -21.90
C HIS A 106 -8.57 -8.75 -22.22
N LYS A 107 -8.90 -8.35 -23.47
CA LYS A 107 -8.88 -6.94 -23.91
C LYS A 107 -9.73 -6.01 -23.04
N ALA A 108 -10.81 -6.51 -22.45
CA ALA A 108 -11.65 -5.75 -21.50
C ALA A 108 -10.95 -5.39 -20.18
N LEU A 109 -9.81 -6.01 -19.90
CA LEU A 109 -8.98 -5.77 -18.71
C LEU A 109 -7.78 -4.88 -19.03
N LYS A 110 -7.68 -4.32 -20.26
CA LYS A 110 -6.60 -3.40 -20.63
C LYS A 110 -6.57 -2.17 -19.72
N ASP A 111 -7.74 -1.55 -19.54
CA ASP A 111 -7.90 -0.42 -18.65
C ASP A 111 -8.47 -0.89 -17.32
N TYR A 112 -8.00 -0.31 -16.23
CA TYR A 112 -8.51 -0.63 -14.91
C TYR A 112 -9.91 -0.08 -14.70
N TYR A 113 -10.86 -0.97 -14.49
CA TYR A 113 -12.20 -0.66 -14.00
C TYR A 113 -12.52 -1.55 -12.80
N THR A 114 -12.81 -0.93 -11.66
CA THR A 114 -13.10 -1.64 -10.41
C THR A 114 -14.14 -2.72 -10.57
N LYS A 115 -15.23 -2.45 -11.31
CA LYS A 115 -16.32 -3.40 -11.53
C LYS A 115 -15.86 -4.63 -12.27
N THR A 116 -15.05 -4.47 -13.34
CA THR A 116 -14.55 -5.57 -14.16
C THR A 116 -13.56 -6.42 -13.40
N TYR A 117 -12.54 -5.75 -12.82
CA TYR A 117 -11.51 -6.43 -12.03
C TYR A 117 -12.08 -7.15 -10.82
N SER A 118 -12.97 -6.51 -10.06
CA SER A 118 -13.60 -7.13 -8.90
C SER A 118 -14.45 -8.33 -9.25
N SER A 119 -15.19 -8.28 -10.37
CA SER A 119 -16.01 -9.42 -10.83
C SER A 119 -15.16 -10.64 -11.16
N VAL A 120 -14.06 -10.46 -11.89
CA VAL A 120 -13.14 -11.55 -12.26
C VAL A 120 -12.48 -12.14 -11.01
N ILE A 121 -11.89 -11.29 -10.15
CA ILE A 121 -11.21 -11.77 -8.94
C ILE A 121 -12.17 -12.45 -7.97
N THR A 122 -13.38 -11.92 -7.78
CA THR A 122 -14.42 -12.56 -6.96
C THR A 122 -14.75 -13.95 -7.47
N GLY A 123 -14.88 -14.13 -8.80
CA GLY A 123 -15.10 -15.43 -9.41
C GLY A 123 -13.94 -16.41 -9.16
N ILE A 124 -12.70 -15.94 -9.25
CA ILE A 124 -11.51 -16.76 -8.99
C ILE A 124 -11.47 -17.16 -7.50
N ILE A 125 -11.63 -16.21 -6.58
CA ILE A 125 -11.65 -16.47 -5.13
C ILE A 125 -12.73 -17.50 -4.77
N SER A 126 -13.96 -17.33 -5.28
CA SER A 126 -15.07 -18.23 -4.99
C SER A 126 -14.86 -19.64 -5.56
N LYS A 127 -14.10 -19.78 -6.63
CA LYS A 127 -13.81 -21.07 -7.26
C LYS A 127 -12.70 -21.85 -6.57
N PHE A 128 -11.66 -21.15 -6.10
CA PHE A 128 -10.43 -21.80 -5.63
C PHE A 128 -10.18 -21.68 -4.12
N ASN A 129 -11.03 -20.96 -3.41
CA ASN A 129 -11.02 -20.84 -1.94
C ASN A 129 -9.65 -20.56 -1.32
N PRO A 130 -8.99 -19.42 -1.62
CA PRO A 130 -7.73 -19.08 -0.97
C PRO A 130 -7.91 -18.84 0.53
N ASN A 131 -6.87 -19.10 1.32
CA ASN A 131 -6.86 -18.81 2.75
C ASN A 131 -6.58 -17.31 3.01
N ILE A 132 -5.61 -16.76 2.30
CA ILE A 132 -5.18 -15.36 2.43
C ILE A 132 -5.10 -14.73 1.04
N VAL A 133 -5.54 -13.47 0.91
CA VAL A 133 -5.35 -12.68 -0.32
C VAL A 133 -4.80 -11.29 0.02
N LEU A 134 -3.63 -11.00 -0.50
CA LEU A 134 -2.93 -9.73 -0.30
C LEU A 134 -3.06 -8.83 -1.53
N TYR A 135 -3.32 -7.56 -1.29
CA TYR A 135 -3.45 -6.52 -2.31
C TYR A 135 -2.43 -5.41 -2.06
N PRO A 136 -1.90 -4.74 -3.10
CA PRO A 136 -1.10 -3.54 -2.89
C PRO A 136 -1.98 -2.40 -2.36
N ALA A 137 -1.51 -1.62 -1.40
CA ALA A 137 -2.22 -0.42 -0.93
C ALA A 137 -1.95 0.81 -1.83
N THR A 138 -1.96 0.59 -3.14
CA THR A 138 -1.93 1.61 -4.19
C THR A 138 -3.32 2.22 -4.40
N ILE A 139 -3.45 3.20 -5.30
CA ILE A 139 -4.76 3.78 -5.67
C ILE A 139 -5.70 2.68 -6.16
N SER A 140 -5.23 1.81 -7.08
CA SER A 140 -6.04 0.72 -7.65
C SER A 140 -6.38 -0.33 -6.60
N GLY A 141 -5.41 -0.75 -5.77
CA GLY A 141 -5.63 -1.78 -4.76
C GLY A 141 -6.53 -1.31 -3.62
N ARG A 142 -6.43 -0.04 -3.20
CA ARG A 142 -7.33 0.57 -2.20
C ARG A 142 -8.78 0.74 -2.69
N ASP A 143 -8.98 0.81 -4.00
CA ASP A 143 -10.30 0.81 -4.62
C ASP A 143 -10.85 -0.61 -4.81
N LEU A 144 -9.99 -1.54 -5.24
CA LEU A 144 -10.37 -2.90 -5.61
C LEU A 144 -10.66 -3.81 -4.41
N ALA A 145 -9.77 -3.85 -3.42
CA ALA A 145 -9.87 -4.79 -2.30
C ALA A 145 -11.14 -4.59 -1.44
N PRO A 146 -11.56 -3.35 -1.08
CA PRO A 146 -12.81 -3.14 -0.35
C PRO A 146 -14.04 -3.57 -1.14
N ARG A 147 -14.03 -3.41 -2.47
CA ARG A 147 -15.12 -3.83 -3.33
C ARG A 147 -15.29 -5.35 -3.30
N ILE A 148 -14.18 -6.09 -3.38
CA ILE A 148 -14.18 -7.56 -3.30
C ILE A 148 -14.63 -8.01 -1.91
N ALA A 149 -14.08 -7.42 -0.85
CA ALA A 149 -14.44 -7.74 0.52
C ALA A 149 -15.93 -7.54 0.77
N ALA A 150 -16.50 -6.43 0.33
CA ALA A 150 -17.94 -6.15 0.45
C ALA A 150 -18.80 -7.16 -0.34
N THR A 151 -18.38 -7.52 -1.56
CA THR A 151 -19.10 -8.48 -2.40
C THR A 151 -19.12 -9.87 -1.78
N LEU A 152 -18.01 -10.32 -1.21
CA LEU A 152 -17.87 -11.63 -0.57
C LEU A 152 -18.22 -11.62 0.92
N LYS A 153 -18.60 -10.46 1.49
CA LYS A 153 -18.88 -10.25 2.92
C LYS A 153 -17.72 -10.66 3.84
N LEU A 154 -16.51 -10.27 3.45
CA LEU A 154 -15.26 -10.59 4.13
C LEU A 154 -14.73 -9.41 4.96
N GLY A 155 -13.88 -9.70 5.94
CA GLY A 155 -13.06 -8.71 6.60
C GLY A 155 -11.89 -8.26 5.72
N LEU A 156 -11.52 -6.97 5.83
CA LEU A 156 -10.37 -6.41 5.15
C LEU A 156 -9.63 -5.45 6.08
N THR A 157 -8.35 -5.69 6.29
CA THR A 157 -7.49 -4.72 6.96
C THR A 157 -6.74 -3.89 5.90
N ALA A 158 -6.92 -2.58 5.99
CA ALA A 158 -6.34 -1.66 5.00
C ALA A 158 -5.02 -1.07 5.50
N ASP A 159 -4.07 -0.89 4.56
CA ASP A 159 -2.83 -0.13 4.76
C ASP A 159 -1.89 -0.75 5.79
N CYS A 160 -1.76 -2.09 5.75
CA CYS A 160 -0.89 -2.85 6.63
C CYS A 160 0.59 -2.52 6.39
N THR A 161 1.35 -2.48 7.49
CA THR A 161 2.81 -2.33 7.49
C THR A 161 3.51 -3.57 8.04
N GLY A 162 2.78 -4.50 8.65
CA GLY A 162 3.28 -5.79 9.14
C GLY A 162 2.28 -6.90 8.90
N LEU A 163 2.77 -8.10 8.60
CA LEU A 163 2.00 -9.33 8.45
C LEU A 163 2.78 -10.48 9.06
N SER A 164 2.13 -11.31 9.85
CA SER A 164 2.69 -12.55 10.42
C SER A 164 1.59 -13.59 10.64
N ILE A 165 1.96 -14.82 10.95
CA ILE A 165 1.01 -15.84 11.35
C ILE A 165 1.02 -15.97 12.87
N HIS A 166 -0.15 -16.00 13.48
CA HIS A 166 -0.36 -16.25 14.89
C HIS A 166 -1.52 -17.24 15.07
N ASP A 167 -1.25 -18.38 15.68
CA ASP A 167 -2.22 -19.48 15.85
C ASP A 167 -2.94 -19.88 14.54
N GLY A 168 -2.20 -19.92 13.42
CA GLY A 168 -2.74 -20.25 12.09
C GLY A 168 -3.59 -19.14 11.43
N LEU A 169 -3.69 -17.96 12.05
CA LEU A 169 -4.38 -16.79 11.55
C LEU A 169 -3.41 -15.73 11.05
N LEU A 170 -3.84 -14.96 10.08
CA LEU A 170 -3.08 -13.79 9.62
C LEU A 170 -3.22 -12.65 10.64
N LEU A 171 -2.13 -12.32 11.33
CA LEU A 171 -2.00 -11.12 12.14
C LEU A 171 -1.62 -9.95 11.25
N GLN A 172 -2.44 -8.91 11.24
CA GLN A 172 -2.36 -7.78 10.32
C GLN A 172 -2.09 -6.52 11.12
N THR A 173 -0.85 -6.04 11.08
CA THR A 173 -0.41 -4.85 11.81
C THR A 173 -0.53 -3.62 10.93
N ARG A 174 -1.20 -2.58 11.44
CA ARG A 174 -1.34 -1.30 10.74
C ARG A 174 -1.22 -0.12 11.68
N PRO A 175 -0.70 1.02 11.21
CA PRO A 175 -0.75 2.26 11.98
C PRO A 175 -2.19 2.79 12.09
N ALA A 176 -2.56 3.22 13.28
CA ALA A 176 -3.83 3.85 13.61
C ALA A 176 -3.61 5.22 14.25
N PHE A 177 -4.66 6.05 14.31
CA PHE A 177 -4.64 7.37 14.94
C PHE A 177 -3.43 8.25 14.54
N GLY A 178 -3.17 8.35 13.24
CA GLY A 178 -2.07 9.16 12.72
C GLY A 178 -0.67 8.53 12.90
N GLY A 179 -0.60 7.21 13.13
CA GLY A 179 0.66 6.48 13.25
C GLY A 179 1.21 6.40 14.69
N ASN A 180 0.47 6.93 15.67
CA ASN A 180 0.89 6.90 17.07
C ASN A 180 0.63 5.56 17.76
N ILE A 181 -0.25 4.74 17.20
CA ILE A 181 -0.62 3.42 17.73
C ILE A 181 -0.53 2.42 16.59
N MET A 182 0.05 1.26 16.85
CA MET A 182 0.00 0.11 15.96
C MET A 182 -1.16 -0.78 16.41
N ALA A 183 -2.05 -1.10 15.47
CA ALA A 183 -3.19 -1.98 15.73
C ALA A 183 -2.93 -3.34 15.07
N ASP A 184 -3.04 -4.41 15.85
CA ASP A 184 -2.99 -5.77 15.40
C ASP A 184 -4.42 -6.31 15.22
N ILE A 185 -4.72 -6.79 14.03
CA ILE A 185 -6.06 -7.20 13.61
C ILE A 185 -6.01 -8.63 13.10
N ILE A 186 -6.97 -9.44 13.49
CA ILE A 186 -7.19 -10.80 13.01
C ILE A 186 -8.60 -10.98 12.45
N CYS A 187 -8.75 -11.87 11.47
CA CYS A 187 -10.04 -12.26 10.88
C CYS A 187 -10.27 -13.77 11.09
N PRO A 188 -10.78 -14.19 12.27
CA PRO A 188 -10.77 -15.61 12.64
C PRO A 188 -11.78 -16.46 11.87
N ILE A 189 -12.86 -15.89 11.34
CA ILE A 189 -14.01 -16.65 10.80
C ILE A 189 -14.05 -16.64 9.27
N SER A 190 -13.90 -15.45 8.69
CA SER A 190 -14.11 -15.28 7.24
C SER A 190 -12.88 -15.65 6.45
N ARG A 191 -13.07 -16.30 5.30
CA ARG A 191 -12.00 -16.62 4.35
C ARG A 191 -12.39 -16.14 2.94
N PRO A 192 -11.40 -15.70 2.19
CA PRO A 192 -10.00 -15.42 2.58
C PRO A 192 -9.86 -14.30 3.60
N GLN A 193 -8.77 -14.34 4.38
CA GLN A 193 -8.30 -13.20 5.16
C GLN A 193 -7.68 -12.20 4.20
N MET A 194 -8.18 -10.97 4.18
CA MET A 194 -7.77 -9.97 3.19
C MET A 194 -7.02 -8.80 3.82
N ALA A 195 -5.92 -8.41 3.20
CA ALA A 195 -5.17 -7.24 3.59
C ALA A 195 -4.74 -6.40 2.37
N THR A 196 -4.73 -5.08 2.50
CA THR A 196 -3.93 -4.24 1.61
C THR A 196 -2.63 -3.86 2.31
N VAL A 197 -1.51 -3.96 1.61
CA VAL A 197 -0.17 -3.74 2.16
C VAL A 197 0.45 -2.50 1.53
N ARG A 198 1.01 -1.65 2.37
CA ARG A 198 1.67 -0.42 1.93
C ARG A 198 2.91 -0.76 1.08
N PRO A 199 3.16 -0.07 -0.04
CA PRO A 199 4.41 -0.23 -0.79
C PRO A 199 5.64 0.14 0.05
N ASN A 200 6.78 -0.46 -0.26
CA ASN A 200 8.08 -0.24 0.36
C ASN A 200 8.14 -0.58 1.87
N VAL A 201 7.31 -1.53 2.32
CA VAL A 201 7.32 -2.01 3.72
C VAL A 201 7.66 -3.50 3.85
N MET A 202 7.70 -4.22 2.73
CA MET A 202 8.06 -5.63 2.69
C MET A 202 9.25 -5.84 1.76
N GLU A 203 10.05 -6.85 2.05
CA GLU A 203 11.17 -7.21 1.18
C GLU A 203 10.69 -7.84 -0.12
N MET A 204 11.28 -7.42 -1.23
CA MET A 204 10.97 -8.00 -2.53
C MET A 204 11.45 -9.46 -2.61
N ALA A 205 10.63 -10.31 -3.22
CA ALA A 205 11.00 -11.69 -3.50
C ALA A 205 12.28 -11.76 -4.35
N SER A 206 13.29 -12.45 -3.84
CA SER A 206 14.55 -12.68 -4.54
C SER A 206 14.37 -13.58 -5.76
N ILE A 207 15.16 -13.35 -6.80
CA ILE A 207 15.19 -14.20 -8.00
C ILE A 207 15.90 -15.52 -7.66
N LYS A 208 15.30 -16.64 -8.08
CA LYS A 208 15.87 -18.01 -7.98
C LYS A 208 16.02 -18.59 -9.38
N ASP A 209 17.13 -19.24 -9.65
CA ASP A 209 17.51 -19.67 -11.01
C ASP A 209 16.58 -20.71 -11.68
N ASN A 210 15.69 -21.41 -10.97
CA ASN A 210 14.88 -22.50 -11.52
C ASN A 210 13.41 -22.47 -11.11
N GLY A 211 12.82 -21.27 -10.99
CA GLY A 211 11.40 -21.16 -10.66
C GLY A 211 10.50 -21.73 -11.76
N LYS A 212 9.65 -22.71 -11.40
CA LYS A 212 8.60 -23.27 -12.28
C LYS A 212 7.27 -23.16 -11.56
N ALA A 213 6.46 -22.17 -11.95
CA ALA A 213 5.10 -22.05 -11.47
C ALA A 213 4.11 -22.83 -12.36
N GLU A 214 3.09 -23.39 -11.75
CA GLU A 214 1.93 -23.93 -12.46
C GLU A 214 1.10 -22.76 -13.00
N ILE A 215 0.89 -22.71 -14.31
CA ILE A 215 0.09 -21.66 -14.96
C ILE A 215 -1.33 -22.15 -15.14
N ILE A 216 -2.30 -21.41 -14.63
CA ILE A 216 -3.73 -21.71 -14.69
C ILE A 216 -4.42 -20.55 -15.41
N GLU A 217 -4.88 -20.82 -16.64
CA GLU A 217 -5.61 -19.82 -17.43
C GLU A 217 -7.08 -19.78 -16.98
N ILE A 218 -7.55 -18.57 -16.71
CA ILE A 218 -8.91 -18.30 -16.25
C ILE A 218 -9.72 -17.68 -17.40
N PRO A 219 -10.79 -18.30 -17.85
CA PRO A 219 -11.67 -17.71 -18.86
C PRO A 219 -12.33 -16.45 -18.31
N VAL A 220 -12.21 -15.36 -19.04
CA VAL A 220 -12.79 -14.06 -18.67
C VAL A 220 -14.08 -13.84 -19.47
N ASN A 221 -15.20 -13.86 -18.77
CA ASN A 221 -16.51 -13.53 -19.35
C ASN A 221 -16.93 -12.15 -18.81
N VAL A 222 -16.60 -11.10 -19.55
CA VAL A 222 -16.96 -9.73 -19.20
C VAL A 222 -17.83 -9.14 -20.30
N ASP A 223 -19.07 -8.78 -19.94
CA ASP A 223 -19.93 -8.00 -20.81
C ASP A 223 -19.58 -6.49 -20.68
N LEU A 224 -18.82 -5.99 -21.66
CA LEU A 224 -18.43 -4.58 -21.73
C LEU A 224 -19.63 -3.64 -21.90
N GLN A 225 -20.73 -4.12 -22.51
CA GLN A 225 -21.94 -3.31 -22.72
C GLN A 225 -22.69 -3.11 -21.40
N ALA A 226 -22.67 -4.11 -20.52
CA ALA A 226 -23.27 -4.03 -19.19
C ALA A 226 -22.52 -3.07 -18.24
N LEU A 227 -21.27 -2.72 -18.54
CA LEU A 227 -20.49 -1.80 -17.69
C LEU A 227 -21.02 -0.36 -17.76
N LYS A 228 -21.63 0.05 -18.87
CA LYS A 228 -22.08 1.44 -19.14
C LYS A 228 -20.98 2.49 -18.92
N ILE A 229 -19.71 2.09 -19.03
CA ILE A 229 -18.52 2.91 -18.84
C ILE A 229 -17.69 2.82 -20.12
N LYS A 230 -17.20 3.96 -20.59
CA LYS A 230 -16.30 4.04 -21.75
C LYS A 230 -15.18 5.02 -21.44
N THR A 231 -13.92 4.58 -21.56
CA THR A 231 -12.77 5.49 -21.57
C THR A 231 -12.89 6.39 -22.80
N LYS A 232 -12.93 7.70 -22.58
CA LYS A 232 -12.86 8.67 -23.70
C LYS A 232 -11.43 8.99 -24.03
N GLU A 233 -10.63 9.26 -23.02
CA GLU A 233 -9.25 9.68 -23.13
C GLU A 233 -8.49 9.30 -21.85
N ILE A 234 -7.24 8.90 -21.99
CA ILE A 234 -6.30 8.69 -20.88
C ILE A 234 -5.28 9.82 -20.97
N ILE A 235 -5.36 10.77 -20.06
CA ILE A 235 -4.39 11.85 -19.94
C ILE A 235 -3.33 11.37 -18.93
N ASN A 236 -2.16 10.99 -19.45
CA ASN A 236 -1.04 10.72 -18.58
C ASN A 236 -0.58 12.04 -17.97
N ALA A 237 -0.40 12.07 -16.64
CA ALA A 237 0.29 13.18 -16.01
C ALA A 237 1.65 13.34 -16.72
N PRO A 238 2.09 14.59 -16.97
CA PRO A 238 3.42 14.82 -17.56
C PRO A 238 4.43 14.02 -16.75
N ALA A 239 5.31 13.30 -17.46
CA ALA A 239 6.39 12.56 -16.82
C ALA A 239 7.11 13.53 -15.88
N VAL A 240 7.24 13.17 -14.62
CA VAL A 240 8.02 13.95 -13.68
C VAL A 240 9.44 13.97 -14.25
N GLU A 241 10.05 15.13 -14.38
CA GLU A 241 11.40 15.25 -14.99
C GLU A 241 12.43 14.34 -14.29
N CYS A 242 12.18 13.96 -13.04
CA CYS A 242 12.99 13.00 -12.26
C CYS A 242 12.60 11.52 -12.41
N GLY A 243 11.73 11.14 -13.33
CA GLY A 243 11.52 9.75 -13.79
C GLY A 243 10.86 8.76 -12.83
N VAL A 244 11.00 8.88 -11.52
CA VAL A 244 10.48 7.93 -10.52
C VAL A 244 9.26 8.51 -9.79
N PRO A 245 8.12 7.80 -9.74
CA PRO A 245 6.98 8.22 -8.92
C PRO A 245 7.33 8.26 -7.43
N VAL A 246 6.86 9.28 -6.72
CA VAL A 246 7.16 9.47 -5.29
C VAL A 246 6.79 8.24 -4.43
N CYS A 247 5.75 7.50 -4.82
CA CYS A 247 5.31 6.31 -4.10
C CYS A 247 6.20 5.06 -4.32
N GLU A 248 7.16 5.11 -5.25
CA GLU A 248 8.03 3.98 -5.61
C GLU A 248 9.51 4.28 -5.40
N ALA A 249 9.84 5.49 -5.01
CA ALA A 249 11.22 5.93 -4.87
C ALA A 249 11.83 5.44 -3.54
N ASP A 250 13.04 4.88 -3.62
CA ASP A 250 13.87 4.53 -2.45
C ASP A 250 14.41 5.77 -1.73
N VAL A 251 14.58 6.87 -2.45
CA VAL A 251 15.03 8.16 -1.91
C VAL A 251 14.07 9.26 -2.33
N ILE A 252 13.63 10.06 -1.38
CA ILE A 252 12.75 11.21 -1.64
C ILE A 252 13.40 12.48 -1.08
N VAL A 253 13.57 13.48 -1.96
CA VAL A 253 13.95 14.84 -1.56
C VAL A 253 12.71 15.71 -1.58
N SER A 254 12.23 16.13 -0.43
CA SER A 254 10.91 16.79 -0.31
C SER A 254 11.05 18.24 0.13
N GLY A 255 10.37 19.13 -0.62
CA GLY A 255 10.37 20.57 -0.36
C GLY A 255 9.12 21.06 0.37
N GLY A 256 9.31 21.89 1.38
CA GLY A 256 8.23 22.60 2.07
C GLY A 256 8.10 24.05 1.63
N ARG A 257 7.25 24.81 2.34
CA ARG A 257 7.12 26.27 2.14
C ARG A 257 8.45 27.02 2.37
N GLY A 258 9.36 26.44 3.17
CA GLY A 258 10.68 27.01 3.43
C GLY A 258 11.60 27.06 2.20
N VAL A 259 11.27 26.37 1.10
CA VAL A 259 12.00 26.47 -0.19
C VAL A 259 11.90 27.87 -0.78
N GLY A 260 10.81 28.60 -0.50
CA GLY A 260 10.68 30.02 -0.77
C GLY A 260 10.12 30.34 -2.16
N SER A 261 10.50 29.61 -3.21
CA SER A 261 9.97 29.83 -4.57
C SER A 261 9.94 28.54 -5.40
N LYS A 262 9.27 28.59 -6.56
CA LYS A 262 9.24 27.49 -7.52
C LYS A 262 10.62 27.19 -8.08
N GLU A 263 11.38 28.25 -8.39
CA GLU A 263 12.71 28.16 -9.00
C GLU A 263 13.68 27.39 -8.09
N ASN A 264 13.55 27.58 -6.78
CA ASN A 264 14.39 26.91 -5.80
C ASN A 264 14.15 25.40 -5.71
N PHE A 265 13.02 24.87 -6.24
CA PHE A 265 12.84 23.44 -6.35
C PHE A 265 13.87 22.77 -7.25
N LYS A 266 14.48 23.51 -8.18
CA LYS A 266 15.54 23.00 -9.05
C LYS A 266 16.72 22.40 -8.27
N MET A 267 17.13 23.00 -7.14
CA MET A 267 18.20 22.43 -6.32
C MET A 267 17.81 21.11 -5.66
N LEU A 268 16.50 20.91 -5.35
CA LEU A 268 15.99 19.65 -4.81
C LEU A 268 15.92 18.57 -5.90
N GLU A 269 15.57 18.96 -7.13
CA GLU A 269 15.61 18.09 -8.31
C GLU A 269 17.03 17.62 -8.59
N ASP A 270 18.01 18.54 -8.56
CA ASP A 270 19.42 18.20 -8.78
C ASP A 270 19.94 17.20 -7.72
N LEU A 271 19.58 17.40 -6.44
CA LEU A 271 19.92 16.46 -5.38
C LEU A 271 19.22 15.10 -5.57
N ALA A 272 17.93 15.11 -5.90
CA ALA A 272 17.17 13.88 -6.15
C ALA A 272 17.73 13.07 -7.32
N ASN A 273 18.13 13.75 -8.41
CA ASN A 273 18.72 13.12 -9.59
C ASN A 273 20.03 12.39 -9.26
N ILE A 274 20.91 13.00 -8.46
CA ILE A 274 22.17 12.36 -8.03
C ILE A 274 21.90 11.10 -7.22
N LEU A 275 20.88 11.16 -6.35
CA LEU A 275 20.48 10.04 -5.50
C LEU A 275 19.58 9.04 -6.21
N LYS A 276 19.28 9.22 -7.50
CA LYS A 276 18.33 8.42 -8.31
C LYS A 276 16.97 8.32 -7.62
N GLY A 277 16.58 9.39 -6.92
CA GLY A 277 15.36 9.49 -6.13
C GLY A 277 14.26 10.30 -6.81
N ALA A 278 13.20 10.57 -6.06
CA ALA A 278 12.07 11.41 -6.48
C ALA A 278 12.03 12.72 -5.72
N VAL A 279 11.41 13.75 -6.33
CA VAL A 279 11.09 15.00 -5.64
C VAL A 279 9.69 14.92 -5.06
N GLY A 280 9.58 15.14 -3.74
CA GLY A 280 8.31 15.26 -3.03
C GLY A 280 8.03 16.69 -2.60
N ALA A 281 6.82 16.96 -2.11
CA ALA A 281 6.47 18.26 -1.58
C ALA A 281 5.46 18.20 -0.45
N SER A 282 5.50 19.18 0.44
CA SER A 282 4.43 19.41 1.39
C SER A 282 3.19 20.01 0.68
N ARG A 283 2.01 19.86 1.28
CA ARG A 283 0.78 20.46 0.77
C ARG A 283 0.93 21.96 0.51
N ALA A 284 1.60 22.68 1.39
CA ALA A 284 1.78 24.13 1.24
C ALA A 284 2.53 24.51 -0.05
N ALA A 285 3.54 23.75 -0.46
CA ALA A 285 4.26 24.00 -1.72
C ALA A 285 3.39 23.68 -2.94
N VAL A 286 2.54 22.67 -2.85
CA VAL A 286 1.58 22.32 -3.91
C VAL A 286 0.48 23.38 -4.04
N ASP A 287 -0.09 23.84 -2.93
CA ASP A 287 -1.13 24.87 -2.89
C ASP A 287 -0.60 26.22 -3.45
N LEU A 288 0.71 26.49 -3.31
CA LEU A 288 1.40 27.63 -3.92
C LEU A 288 1.70 27.44 -5.43
N GLY A 289 1.41 26.26 -5.99
CA GLY A 289 1.64 25.97 -7.41
C GLY A 289 3.11 25.75 -7.80
N TRP A 290 4.01 25.52 -6.82
CA TRP A 290 5.43 25.31 -7.09
C TRP A 290 5.71 23.93 -7.67
N ILE A 291 4.91 22.93 -7.29
CA ILE A 291 5.06 21.55 -7.70
C ILE A 291 3.68 20.89 -7.88
N PRO A 292 3.51 19.92 -8.79
CA PRO A 292 2.22 19.30 -9.04
C PRO A 292 1.74 18.44 -7.87
N LYS A 293 0.41 18.31 -7.75
CA LYS A 293 -0.24 17.52 -6.69
C LYS A 293 0.19 16.04 -6.67
N SER A 294 0.62 15.48 -7.79
CA SER A 294 1.13 14.11 -7.89
C SER A 294 2.37 13.85 -7.02
N GLN A 295 3.10 14.91 -6.66
CA GLN A 295 4.29 14.87 -5.82
C GLN A 295 4.00 15.24 -4.35
N GLN A 296 2.74 15.46 -4.00
CA GLN A 296 2.36 15.79 -2.63
C GLN A 296 2.53 14.59 -1.69
N VAL A 297 3.32 14.77 -0.62
CA VAL A 297 3.47 13.82 0.48
C VAL A 297 2.68 14.29 1.70
N GLY A 298 1.92 13.38 2.31
CA GLY A 298 1.14 13.67 3.51
C GLY A 298 -0.23 13.00 3.51
N GLN A 299 -1.02 13.27 4.52
CA GLN A 299 -2.37 12.69 4.73
C GLN A 299 -3.31 12.88 3.53
N SER A 300 -3.29 14.05 2.90
CA SER A 300 -4.11 14.39 1.71
C SER A 300 -3.37 14.18 0.38
N GLY A 301 -2.18 13.65 0.42
CA GLY A 301 -1.34 13.31 -0.73
C GLY A 301 -0.97 11.83 -0.75
N THR A 302 0.23 11.55 -1.20
CA THR A 302 0.80 10.20 -1.22
C THR A 302 1.44 9.88 0.12
N THR A 303 1.17 8.70 0.68
CA THR A 303 1.94 8.15 1.80
C THR A 303 3.12 7.37 1.21
N VAL A 304 4.31 7.63 1.75
CA VAL A 304 5.57 7.07 1.26
C VAL A 304 6.36 6.42 2.40
N SER A 305 7.19 5.44 2.07
CA SER A 305 8.09 4.75 2.99
C SER A 305 9.43 4.50 2.27
N PRO A 306 10.17 5.55 1.90
CA PRO A 306 11.46 5.41 1.26
C PRO A 306 12.52 4.97 2.29
N LYS A 307 13.64 4.45 1.80
CA LYS A 307 14.84 4.22 2.61
C LYS A 307 15.41 5.52 3.17
N ILE A 308 15.36 6.61 2.38
CA ILE A 308 15.83 7.93 2.80
C ILE A 308 14.80 9.00 2.41
N TYR A 309 14.39 9.78 3.39
CA TYR A 309 13.53 10.94 3.20
C TYR A 309 14.27 12.21 3.63
N ILE A 310 14.55 13.12 2.69
CA ILE A 310 15.23 14.40 2.96
C ILE A 310 14.17 15.51 2.97
N ALA A 311 13.87 16.05 4.15
CA ALA A 311 12.86 17.07 4.36
C ALA A 311 13.50 18.47 4.34
N CYS A 312 13.33 19.23 3.26
CA CYS A 312 13.91 20.54 3.05
C CYS A 312 12.89 21.65 3.30
N GLY A 313 13.07 22.46 4.34
CA GLY A 313 12.17 23.58 4.66
C GLY A 313 10.73 23.16 4.98
N ILE A 314 10.57 21.96 5.54
CA ILE A 314 9.30 21.37 5.98
C ILE A 314 9.18 21.54 7.50
N SER A 315 8.04 22.04 7.98
CA SER A 315 7.82 22.29 9.41
C SER A 315 7.59 21.01 10.24
N GLY A 316 7.06 19.93 9.63
CA GLY A 316 6.74 18.70 10.38
C GLY A 316 5.36 18.71 11.03
N THR A 317 4.35 19.30 10.39
CA THR A 317 2.96 19.16 10.84
C THR A 317 2.51 17.72 10.79
N ILE A 318 1.61 17.31 11.69
CA ILE A 318 1.09 15.94 11.81
C ILE A 318 0.59 15.42 10.46
N GLN A 319 -0.09 16.25 9.67
CA GLN A 319 -0.61 15.87 8.36
C GLN A 319 0.48 15.52 7.34
N HIS A 320 1.67 16.12 7.46
CA HIS A 320 2.81 15.76 6.63
C HIS A 320 3.50 14.49 7.17
N LEU A 321 3.72 14.45 8.50
CA LEU A 321 4.39 13.32 9.16
C LEU A 321 3.68 11.98 8.91
N VAL A 322 2.36 11.95 8.93
CA VAL A 322 1.57 10.74 8.61
C VAL A 322 1.94 10.17 7.24
N GLY A 323 2.34 11.01 6.30
CA GLY A 323 2.71 10.59 4.95
C GLY A 323 4.14 10.09 4.79
N MET A 324 5.06 10.32 5.76
CA MET A 324 6.48 10.00 5.57
C MET A 324 7.19 9.43 6.80
N LYS A 325 6.55 9.39 7.97
CA LYS A 325 7.17 8.93 9.23
C LYS A 325 7.65 7.48 9.20
N SER A 326 7.14 6.66 8.29
CA SER A 326 7.56 5.27 8.08
C SER A 326 8.81 5.11 7.19
N SER A 327 9.49 6.20 6.85
CA SER A 327 10.79 6.16 6.17
C SER A 327 11.85 5.58 7.09
N ASP A 328 12.82 4.81 6.55
CA ASP A 328 13.87 4.19 7.36
C ASP A 328 14.82 5.25 7.95
N ILE A 329 15.20 6.24 7.14
CA ILE A 329 16.06 7.36 7.54
C ILE A 329 15.39 8.67 7.14
N ILE A 330 15.23 9.57 8.10
CA ILE A 330 14.72 10.92 7.89
C ILE A 330 15.82 11.92 8.16
N ILE A 331 16.13 12.74 7.15
CA ILE A 331 17.09 13.86 7.24
C ILE A 331 16.29 15.15 7.14
N ALA A 332 16.40 16.04 8.12
CA ALA A 332 15.71 17.32 8.13
C ALA A 332 16.66 18.50 7.98
N ILE A 333 16.32 19.42 7.08
CA ILE A 333 17.03 20.69 6.87
C ILE A 333 16.02 21.82 7.08
N ASN A 334 16.20 22.61 8.13
CA ASN A 334 15.31 23.72 8.45
C ASN A 334 16.05 24.86 9.15
N LYS A 335 15.65 26.10 8.88
CA LYS A 335 16.17 27.30 9.57
C LYS A 335 15.73 27.39 11.02
N ASP A 336 14.51 26.91 11.32
CA ASP A 336 13.95 26.94 12.66
C ASP A 336 14.39 25.69 13.45
N PRO A 337 15.27 25.88 14.48
CA PRO A 337 15.73 24.75 15.29
C PRO A 337 14.62 24.10 16.13
N LYS A 338 13.45 24.75 16.25
CA LYS A 338 12.29 24.25 16.99
C LYS A 338 11.23 23.63 16.06
N ALA A 339 11.53 23.49 14.77
CA ALA A 339 10.59 22.86 13.85
C ALA A 339 10.28 21.41 14.26
N PRO A 340 9.00 21.00 14.38
CA PRO A 340 8.61 19.66 14.80
C PRO A 340 9.18 18.54 13.94
N ILE A 341 9.63 18.82 12.72
CA ILE A 341 10.27 17.83 11.84
C ILE A 341 11.52 17.21 12.49
N PHE A 342 12.23 17.96 13.34
CA PHE A 342 13.42 17.46 14.03
C PHE A 342 13.11 16.43 15.10
N GLU A 343 11.88 16.37 15.62
CA GLU A 343 11.46 15.35 16.59
C GLU A 343 11.42 13.94 16.01
N VAL A 344 11.25 13.85 14.67
CA VAL A 344 11.17 12.57 13.95
C VAL A 344 12.38 12.30 13.06
N ALA A 345 13.29 13.28 12.93
CA ALA A 345 14.46 13.15 12.08
C ALA A 345 15.58 12.34 12.76
N ASN A 346 16.20 11.42 12.02
CA ASN A 346 17.42 10.73 12.45
C ASN A 346 18.63 11.65 12.39
N TYR A 347 18.64 12.59 11.42
CA TYR A 347 19.68 13.59 11.25
C TYR A 347 19.04 14.95 10.99
N GLY A 348 19.51 15.98 11.69
CA GLY A 348 19.01 17.34 11.55
C GLY A 348 20.12 18.34 11.23
N ILE A 349 19.87 19.20 10.26
CA ILE A 349 20.75 20.33 9.91
C ILE A 349 19.96 21.61 10.11
N VAL A 350 20.37 22.42 11.08
CA VAL A 350 19.79 23.75 11.30
C VAL A 350 20.53 24.75 10.41
N GLY A 351 19.88 25.24 9.35
CA GLY A 351 20.51 26.15 8.40
C GLY A 351 19.60 26.53 7.24
N ASP A 352 20.11 27.40 6.40
CA ASP A 352 19.44 27.77 5.15
C ASP A 352 19.58 26.65 4.13
N LEU A 353 18.45 26.11 3.68
CA LEU A 353 18.45 25.05 2.67
C LEU A 353 19.10 25.50 1.34
N CYS A 354 19.03 26.80 1.01
CA CYS A 354 19.66 27.34 -0.20
C CYS A 354 21.20 27.31 -0.14
N GLU A 355 21.78 27.24 1.06
CA GLU A 355 23.21 27.05 1.27
C GLU A 355 23.56 25.56 1.46
N VAL A 356 22.79 24.88 2.29
CA VAL A 356 23.06 23.48 2.70
C VAL A 356 22.87 22.49 1.55
N VAL A 357 21.77 22.62 0.77
CA VAL A 357 21.44 21.63 -0.27
C VAL A 357 22.49 21.62 -1.41
N PRO A 358 22.97 22.77 -1.93
CA PRO A 358 24.03 22.75 -2.94
C PRO A 358 25.34 22.12 -2.43
N ILE A 359 25.75 22.43 -1.20
CA ILE A 359 26.97 21.85 -0.58
C ILE A 359 26.81 20.32 -0.44
N LEU A 360 25.66 19.87 0.04
CA LEU A 360 25.37 18.44 0.16
C LEU A 360 25.39 17.74 -1.21
N THR A 361 24.84 18.40 -2.23
CA THR A 361 24.79 17.91 -3.61
C THR A 361 26.21 17.70 -4.16
N GLU A 362 27.10 18.67 -4.01
CA GLU A 362 28.49 18.56 -4.47
C GLU A 362 29.29 17.51 -3.70
N ALA A 363 29.11 17.43 -2.37
CA ALA A 363 29.76 16.41 -1.56
C ALA A 363 29.35 14.99 -1.96
N LEU A 364 28.05 14.77 -2.26
CA LEU A 364 27.54 13.48 -2.73
C LEU A 364 28.02 13.14 -4.14
N LYS A 365 28.08 14.12 -5.06
CA LYS A 365 28.64 13.89 -6.42
C LYS A 365 30.07 13.36 -6.32
N THR A 366 30.89 14.01 -5.51
CA THR A 366 32.30 13.60 -5.33
C THR A 366 32.39 12.17 -4.81
N LYS A 367 31.66 11.85 -3.75
CA LYS A 367 31.70 10.51 -3.14
C LYS A 367 31.14 9.39 -4.03
N LEU A 368 30.06 9.67 -4.76
CA LEU A 368 29.44 8.69 -5.65
C LEU A 368 30.23 8.47 -6.93
N SER A 369 31.12 9.40 -7.31
CA SER A 369 32.04 9.22 -8.44
C SER A 369 33.30 8.44 -8.07
N GLU A 370 33.59 8.26 -6.79
CA GLU A 370 34.73 7.48 -6.27
C GLU A 370 34.37 5.99 -6.03
N THR A 371 33.07 5.64 -6.14
CA THR A 371 32.53 4.29 -5.92
C THR A 371 32.10 3.65 -7.24
#